data_ff432e5548cfd61e691363e52cad487a
#
_entry.id   ff432e5548cfd61e691363e52cad487a
#
_cell.length_a   1.000
_cell.length_b   1.000
_cell.length_c   1.000
_cell.angle_alpha   90.00
_cell.angle_beta   90.00
_cell.angle_gamma   90.00
#
_symmetry.space_group_name_H-M   'P 1'
#
loop_
_entity.id
_entity.type
_entity.pdbx_description
1 polymer ?
#
loop_
_entity_poly.entity_id
_entity_poly.type
_entity_poly.pdbx_seq_one_letter_code
_entity_poly.pdbx_strand_id
1 'polypeptide(L)'
;MKILGIESSCDETAAAVVEDGSILHSNVIVSQIDIHSHYGGVVPEVAARSHIEAINPVITEALEKANCTWDDIDAIAVTYAPGLIGSLLVGTLAARTLAILHNKPLFPIHHVEAHVYANFVTGTTESNSSLVFPSKQPEFPMLSLIVSGGHSQLVLFHNHGDYDLLGQTQDDAVGEAYDKVAKIIGLPYPGGPSIAKAAVLGDPKKYLFPKAKLQNPYDFSFSGLKTAVLRSVQAAVGKDYTFPSHELPALLNEAMRNDFAASFQQIANETLVDKAVKAFDDYQPASVVIAGGVAANQDLRKQLKERLPIDIEYAPMQLCTDNAAMIGTLGYYYAQKMAPADPYTLEVVPSLSMTKTAWNKQEHKI
;
A
#
# COMPACT_ATOMS: atom_id res chain seq x y z
N MET A 1 17.83 0.06 -18.60
CA MET A 1 16.68 0.96 -18.88
C MET A 1 16.30 1.68 -17.59
N LYS A 2 16.40 3.01 -17.58
CA LYS A 2 16.07 3.84 -16.42
C LYS A 2 14.70 4.45 -16.57
N ILE A 3 13.84 4.21 -15.58
CA ILE A 3 12.46 4.70 -15.52
C ILE A 3 12.35 5.77 -14.43
N LEU A 4 11.81 6.93 -14.78
CA LEU A 4 11.34 7.91 -13.79
C LEU A 4 9.92 7.54 -13.36
N GLY A 5 9.75 7.06 -12.13
CA GLY A 5 8.45 6.83 -11.51
C GLY A 5 7.93 8.09 -10.83
N ILE A 6 6.61 8.33 -10.93
CA ILE A 6 5.91 9.46 -10.29
C ILE A 6 4.67 8.94 -9.58
N GLU A 7 4.53 9.23 -8.28
CA GLU A 7 3.40 8.84 -7.43
C GLU A 7 2.76 10.07 -6.80
N SER A 8 1.42 10.16 -6.91
CA SER A 8 0.63 11.21 -6.27
C SER A 8 -0.83 10.81 -6.02
N SER A 9 -1.11 9.52 -5.80
CA SER A 9 -2.51 9.03 -5.76
C SER A 9 -3.30 9.46 -4.53
N CYS A 10 -2.65 9.75 -3.41
CA CYS A 10 -3.32 10.06 -2.14
C CYS A 10 -2.69 11.28 -1.43
N ASP A 11 -1.81 11.07 -0.49
CA ASP A 11 -1.21 12.11 0.37
C ASP A 11 0.34 12.09 0.37
N GLU A 12 0.96 11.26 -0.45
CA GLU A 12 2.39 11.29 -0.75
C GLU A 12 2.65 11.81 -2.16
N THR A 13 3.60 12.77 -2.28
CA THR A 13 4.19 13.16 -3.56
C THR A 13 5.55 12.51 -3.67
N ALA A 14 5.75 11.62 -4.64
CA ALA A 14 7.03 10.96 -4.77
C ALA A 14 7.52 10.88 -6.22
N ALA A 15 8.85 10.89 -6.38
CA ALA A 15 9.54 10.55 -7.62
C ALA A 15 10.74 9.64 -7.34
N ALA A 16 11.02 8.72 -8.24
CA ALA A 16 12.12 7.77 -8.12
C ALA A 16 12.72 7.45 -9.48
N VAL A 17 14.02 7.15 -9.50
CA VAL A 17 14.69 6.59 -10.68
C VAL A 17 15.02 5.12 -10.39
N VAL A 18 14.50 4.24 -11.23
CA VAL A 18 14.70 2.79 -11.13
C VAL A 18 15.32 2.27 -12.42
N GLU A 19 16.37 1.46 -12.31
CA GLU A 19 17.02 0.82 -13.45
C GLU A 19 16.66 -0.66 -13.51
N ASP A 20 16.30 -1.11 -14.71
CA ASP A 20 15.96 -2.49 -15.06
C ASP A 20 14.95 -3.16 -14.09
N GLY A 21 14.03 -2.35 -13.56
CA GLY A 21 12.96 -2.78 -12.68
C GLY A 21 13.42 -3.37 -11.34
N SER A 22 14.70 -3.21 -10.96
CA SER A 22 15.26 -3.85 -9.78
C SER A 22 16.26 -3.02 -8.99
N ILE A 23 16.94 -2.06 -9.60
CA ILE A 23 17.97 -1.24 -8.96
C ILE A 23 17.44 0.17 -8.73
N LEU A 24 17.38 0.56 -7.47
CA LEU A 24 16.93 1.88 -7.04
C LEU A 24 18.10 2.88 -7.08
N HIS A 25 17.98 3.92 -7.90
CA HIS A 25 18.95 5.03 -7.93
C HIS A 25 18.56 6.16 -6.98
N SER A 26 17.27 6.44 -6.87
CA SER A 26 16.72 7.45 -5.96
C SER A 26 15.26 7.18 -5.66
N ASN A 27 14.79 7.60 -4.48
CA ASN A 27 13.38 7.64 -4.12
C ASN A 27 13.16 8.83 -3.19
N VAL A 28 12.49 9.86 -3.68
CA VAL A 28 12.19 11.10 -2.94
C VAL A 28 10.71 11.12 -2.65
N ILE A 29 10.36 11.31 -1.38
CA ILE A 29 8.98 11.29 -0.90
C ILE A 29 8.75 12.54 -0.05
N VAL A 30 7.68 13.26 -0.35
CA VAL A 30 7.13 14.33 0.49
C VAL A 30 5.76 13.88 0.97
N SER A 31 5.66 13.54 2.27
CA SER A 31 4.41 13.11 2.89
C SER A 31 3.64 14.30 3.47
N GLN A 32 2.34 14.22 3.37
CA GLN A 32 1.40 15.22 3.91
C GLN A 32 0.80 14.78 5.26
N ILE A 33 1.38 13.75 5.89
CA ILE A 33 0.84 13.13 7.11
C ILE A 33 0.66 14.16 8.24
N ASP A 34 1.61 15.09 8.40
CA ASP A 34 1.55 16.15 9.43
C ASP A 34 0.35 17.08 9.18
N ILE A 35 0.06 17.41 7.92
CA ILE A 35 -1.08 18.24 7.54
C ILE A 35 -2.38 17.50 7.86
N HIS A 36 -2.50 16.26 7.43
CA HIS A 36 -3.72 15.46 7.57
C HIS A 36 -3.98 14.96 9.00
N SER A 37 -2.94 14.84 9.81
CA SER A 37 -3.07 14.49 11.24
C SER A 37 -3.98 15.44 12.01
N HIS A 38 -3.98 16.74 11.65
CA HIS A 38 -4.85 17.74 12.26
C HIS A 38 -6.35 17.52 11.95
N TYR A 39 -6.65 16.84 10.85
CA TYR A 39 -8.03 16.53 10.45
C TYR A 39 -8.44 15.11 10.88
N GLY A 40 -7.49 14.29 11.31
CA GLY A 40 -7.72 12.88 11.65
C GLY A 40 -8.00 11.98 10.45
N GLY A 41 -7.47 12.35 9.27
CA GLY A 41 -7.57 11.63 8.01
C GLY A 41 -7.35 12.52 6.80
N VAL A 42 -7.19 11.93 5.62
CA VAL A 42 -6.89 12.66 4.38
C VAL A 42 -8.06 13.53 3.93
N VAL A 43 -7.78 14.82 3.63
CA VAL A 43 -8.72 15.78 3.05
C VAL A 43 -8.35 15.99 1.58
N PRO A 44 -9.18 15.52 0.61
CA PRO A 44 -8.81 15.47 -0.81
C PRO A 44 -8.39 16.80 -1.44
N GLU A 45 -9.06 17.90 -1.09
CA GLU A 45 -8.69 19.23 -1.62
C GLU A 45 -7.35 19.72 -1.08
N VAL A 46 -7.06 19.44 0.20
CA VAL A 46 -5.77 19.79 0.82
C VAL A 46 -4.66 18.98 0.18
N ALA A 47 -4.88 17.68 -0.02
CA ALA A 47 -3.94 16.79 -0.67
C ALA A 47 -3.59 17.28 -2.09
N ALA A 48 -4.60 17.57 -2.91
CA ALA A 48 -4.39 18.05 -4.28
C ALA A 48 -3.55 19.35 -4.33
N ARG A 49 -3.80 20.30 -3.44
CA ARG A 49 -3.03 21.57 -3.37
C ARG A 49 -1.57 21.32 -2.97
N SER A 50 -1.34 20.46 -1.98
CA SER A 50 0.02 20.14 -1.52
C SER A 50 0.85 19.46 -2.61
N HIS A 51 0.24 18.61 -3.44
CA HIS A 51 0.93 17.99 -4.59
C HIS A 51 1.43 19.04 -5.59
N ILE A 52 0.66 20.12 -5.86
CA ILE A 52 1.05 21.16 -6.80
C ILE A 52 2.37 21.81 -6.39
N GLU A 53 2.56 22.04 -5.10
CA GLU A 53 3.76 22.68 -4.55
C GLU A 53 4.96 21.71 -4.55
N ALA A 54 4.72 20.42 -4.31
CA ALA A 54 5.76 19.42 -4.11
C ALA A 54 6.26 18.73 -5.40
N ILE A 55 5.43 18.64 -6.44
CA ILE A 55 5.71 17.75 -7.58
C ILE A 55 7.01 18.09 -8.33
N ASN A 56 7.25 19.36 -8.65
CA ASN A 56 8.45 19.77 -9.36
C ASN A 56 9.72 19.61 -8.49
N PRO A 57 9.78 20.12 -7.24
CA PRO A 57 10.90 19.87 -6.34
C PRO A 57 11.26 18.39 -6.19
N VAL A 58 10.25 17.52 -6.00
CA VAL A 58 10.46 16.09 -5.80
C VAL A 58 11.04 15.42 -7.05
N ILE A 59 10.56 15.76 -8.25
CA ILE A 59 11.11 15.23 -9.51
C ILE A 59 12.55 15.70 -9.71
N THR A 60 12.82 16.99 -9.49
CA THR A 60 14.18 17.55 -9.61
C THR A 60 15.14 16.86 -8.66
N GLU A 61 14.78 16.76 -7.39
CA GLU A 61 15.61 16.10 -6.38
C GLU A 61 15.84 14.60 -6.68
N ALA A 62 14.83 13.91 -7.24
CA ALA A 62 14.97 12.51 -7.61
C ALA A 62 16.02 12.32 -8.73
N LEU A 63 16.02 13.17 -9.74
CA LEU A 63 17.03 13.15 -10.80
C LEU A 63 18.43 13.51 -10.27
N GLU A 64 18.54 14.53 -9.44
CA GLU A 64 19.79 14.93 -8.81
C GLU A 64 20.39 13.82 -7.93
N LYS A 65 19.59 13.19 -7.06
CA LYS A 65 20.04 12.07 -6.22
C LYS A 65 20.45 10.84 -7.04
N ALA A 66 19.77 10.60 -8.16
CA ALA A 66 20.14 9.54 -9.09
C ALA A 66 21.37 9.88 -9.93
N ASN A 67 21.89 11.10 -9.84
CA ASN A 67 22.91 11.65 -10.73
C ASN A 67 22.56 11.45 -12.20
N CYS A 68 21.29 11.69 -12.57
CA CYS A 68 20.74 11.55 -13.91
C CYS A 68 20.27 12.89 -14.47
N THR A 69 20.46 13.03 -15.78
CA THR A 69 19.82 14.06 -16.60
C THR A 69 18.63 13.47 -17.34
N TRP A 70 17.86 14.28 -18.07
CA TRP A 70 16.77 13.79 -18.90
C TRP A 70 17.25 12.87 -20.04
N ASP A 71 18.50 13.00 -20.48
CA ASP A 71 19.07 12.13 -21.50
C ASP A 71 19.28 10.70 -21.00
N ASP A 72 19.48 10.53 -19.68
CA ASP A 72 19.67 9.24 -19.02
C ASP A 72 18.35 8.49 -18.74
N ILE A 73 17.21 9.17 -18.81
CA ILE A 73 15.89 8.59 -18.55
C ILE A 73 15.31 8.03 -19.86
N ASP A 74 14.96 6.75 -19.87
CA ASP A 74 14.41 6.06 -21.05
C ASP A 74 12.89 6.20 -21.16
N ALA A 75 12.16 6.27 -20.03
CA ALA A 75 10.72 6.41 -19.99
C ALA A 75 10.23 7.01 -18.67
N ILE A 76 8.98 7.48 -18.67
CA ILE A 76 8.27 7.99 -17.49
C ILE A 76 7.12 7.04 -17.16
N ALA A 77 6.98 6.68 -15.90
CA ALA A 77 5.87 5.91 -15.36
C ALA A 77 5.13 6.76 -14.33
N VAL A 78 3.80 6.80 -14.38
CA VAL A 78 3.00 7.63 -13.47
C VAL A 78 1.76 6.91 -13.00
N THR A 79 1.43 7.07 -11.74
CA THR A 79 0.16 6.58 -11.21
C THR A 79 -1.00 7.36 -11.79
N TYR A 80 -1.91 6.64 -12.48
CA TYR A 80 -3.11 7.22 -13.06
C TYR A 80 -4.41 6.68 -12.44
N ALA A 81 -4.31 5.60 -11.66
CA ALA A 81 -5.45 4.86 -11.08
C ALA A 81 -4.98 3.86 -10.00
N PRO A 82 -5.86 3.48 -9.04
CA PRO A 82 -6.89 4.33 -8.47
C PRO A 82 -6.30 5.39 -7.54
N GLY A 83 -7.13 6.34 -7.06
CA GLY A 83 -6.70 7.36 -6.10
C GLY A 83 -7.65 8.56 -6.04
N LEU A 84 -7.25 9.57 -5.29
CA LEU A 84 -7.98 10.84 -5.22
C LEU A 84 -7.84 11.59 -6.55
N ILE A 85 -8.95 11.95 -7.17
CA ILE A 85 -8.96 12.53 -8.52
C ILE A 85 -8.04 13.76 -8.65
N GLY A 86 -8.08 14.68 -7.67
CA GLY A 86 -7.24 15.88 -7.67
C GLY A 86 -5.75 15.56 -7.55
N SER A 87 -5.40 14.60 -6.70
CA SER A 87 -4.04 14.12 -6.49
C SER A 87 -3.49 13.43 -7.74
N LEU A 88 -4.23 12.49 -8.32
CA LEU A 88 -3.86 11.80 -9.57
C LEU A 88 -3.65 12.79 -10.73
N LEU A 89 -4.50 13.81 -10.85
CA LEU A 89 -4.39 14.82 -11.90
C LEU A 89 -3.06 15.56 -11.83
N VAL A 90 -2.57 15.93 -10.65
CA VAL A 90 -1.31 16.67 -10.51
C VAL A 90 -0.14 15.84 -11.04
N GLY A 91 0.04 14.61 -10.57
CA GLY A 91 1.13 13.73 -11.05
C GLY A 91 1.02 13.39 -12.53
N THR A 92 -0.21 13.05 -13.00
CA THR A 92 -0.43 12.70 -14.40
C THR A 92 -0.18 13.88 -15.34
N LEU A 93 -0.61 15.10 -14.99
CA LEU A 93 -0.34 16.30 -15.81
C LEU A 93 1.16 16.63 -15.83
N ALA A 94 1.85 16.52 -14.70
CA ALA A 94 3.31 16.68 -14.67
C ALA A 94 4.01 15.66 -15.57
N ALA A 95 3.68 14.36 -15.43
CA ALA A 95 4.25 13.30 -16.25
C ALA A 95 4.00 13.47 -17.75
N ARG A 96 2.77 13.83 -18.14
CA ARG A 96 2.39 14.13 -19.53
C ARG A 96 3.22 15.28 -20.10
N THR A 97 3.34 16.38 -19.35
CA THR A 97 4.12 17.56 -19.76
C THR A 97 5.58 17.20 -19.96
N LEU A 98 6.18 16.46 -19.04
CA LEU A 98 7.57 16.02 -19.12
C LEU A 98 7.80 15.03 -20.27
N ALA A 99 6.86 14.09 -20.49
CA ALA A 99 6.91 13.15 -21.61
C ALA A 99 6.93 13.88 -22.96
N ILE A 100 6.09 14.90 -23.12
CA ILE A 100 6.05 15.74 -24.34
C ILE A 100 7.34 16.56 -24.47
N LEU A 101 7.76 17.25 -23.41
CA LEU A 101 8.90 18.16 -23.43
C LEU A 101 10.22 17.43 -23.75
N HIS A 102 10.41 16.26 -23.17
CA HIS A 102 11.64 15.46 -23.30
C HIS A 102 11.53 14.31 -24.30
N ASN A 103 10.39 14.22 -25.01
CA ASN A 103 10.10 13.16 -26.00
C ASN A 103 10.34 11.74 -25.42
N LYS A 104 9.79 11.48 -24.21
CA LYS A 104 9.93 10.20 -23.53
C LYS A 104 8.63 9.39 -23.58
N PRO A 105 8.70 8.06 -23.75
CA PRO A 105 7.54 7.17 -23.60
C PRO A 105 6.90 7.33 -22.23
N LEU A 106 5.55 7.29 -22.17
CA LEU A 106 4.76 7.44 -20.95
C LEU A 106 3.97 6.18 -20.66
N PHE A 107 4.09 5.64 -19.43
CA PHE A 107 3.39 4.44 -18.99
C PHE A 107 2.46 4.76 -17.81
N PRO A 108 1.12 4.55 -17.97
CA PRO A 108 0.15 4.72 -16.90
C PRO A 108 0.15 3.49 -15.98
N ILE A 109 0.38 3.70 -14.69
CA ILE A 109 0.57 2.65 -13.71
C ILE A 109 -0.61 2.57 -12.75
N HIS A 110 -1.06 1.36 -12.48
CA HIS A 110 -2.08 1.09 -11.48
C HIS A 110 -1.44 1.02 -10.09
N HIS A 111 -1.83 1.93 -9.19
CA HIS A 111 -1.24 2.11 -7.86
C HIS A 111 -1.23 0.82 -7.02
N VAL A 112 -2.36 0.11 -6.95
CA VAL A 112 -2.48 -1.09 -6.12
C VAL A 112 -1.62 -2.23 -6.64
N GLU A 113 -1.53 -2.40 -7.97
CA GLU A 113 -0.63 -3.35 -8.60
C GLU A 113 0.83 -2.98 -8.32
N ALA A 114 1.17 -1.70 -8.39
CA ALA A 114 2.53 -1.22 -8.17
C ALA A 114 3.06 -1.56 -6.77
N HIS A 115 2.23 -1.56 -5.73
CA HIS A 115 2.66 -1.98 -4.39
C HIS A 115 3.33 -3.36 -4.37
N VAL A 116 2.86 -4.30 -5.19
CA VAL A 116 3.45 -5.64 -5.29
C VAL A 116 4.89 -5.55 -5.80
N TYR A 117 5.15 -4.62 -6.72
CA TYR A 117 6.44 -4.45 -7.39
C TYR A 117 7.52 -3.81 -6.51
N ALA A 118 7.18 -3.25 -5.35
CA ALA A 118 8.18 -2.88 -4.34
C ALA A 118 9.05 -4.09 -3.92
N ASN A 119 8.52 -5.32 -3.99
CA ASN A 119 9.25 -6.56 -3.68
C ASN A 119 10.21 -7.01 -4.80
N PHE A 120 10.15 -6.40 -5.98
CA PHE A 120 11.07 -6.67 -7.09
C PHE A 120 12.33 -5.80 -7.06
N VAL A 121 12.38 -4.78 -6.19
CA VAL A 121 13.58 -3.97 -5.97
C VAL A 121 14.54 -4.75 -5.10
N THR A 122 15.70 -5.13 -5.66
CA THR A 122 16.69 -6.01 -5.01
C THR A 122 18.00 -5.32 -4.68
N GLY A 123 18.12 -4.03 -5.00
CA GLY A 123 19.34 -3.28 -4.69
C GLY A 123 19.20 -1.78 -4.92
N THR A 124 20.25 -1.06 -4.51
CA THR A 124 20.35 0.38 -4.70
C THR A 124 21.79 0.78 -5.05
N THR A 125 21.92 1.90 -5.76
CA THR A 125 23.23 2.53 -6.01
C THR A 125 23.68 3.48 -4.89
N GLU A 126 22.80 3.75 -3.91
CA GLU A 126 23.16 4.58 -2.75
C GLU A 126 24.14 3.84 -1.83
N SER A 127 25.40 4.27 -1.83
CA SER A 127 26.51 3.62 -1.11
C SER A 127 26.36 3.61 0.42
N ASN A 128 25.54 4.48 0.99
CA ASN A 128 25.27 4.58 2.43
C ASN A 128 23.82 4.20 2.79
N SER A 129 23.12 3.47 1.94
CA SER A 129 21.75 3.06 2.19
C SER A 129 21.69 2.06 3.35
N SER A 130 20.80 2.34 4.32
CA SER A 130 20.47 1.38 5.40
C SER A 130 19.34 0.42 5.01
N LEU A 131 18.86 0.47 3.75
CA LEU A 131 17.79 -0.39 3.26
C LEU A 131 18.29 -1.83 3.12
N VAL A 132 17.49 -2.76 3.64
CA VAL A 132 17.71 -4.19 3.46
C VAL A 132 16.76 -4.68 2.39
N PHE A 133 17.30 -4.99 1.22
CA PHE A 133 16.53 -5.47 0.07
C PHE A 133 16.39 -7.00 0.09
N PRO A 134 15.36 -7.54 -0.60
CA PRO A 134 15.30 -8.97 -0.91
C PRO A 134 16.56 -9.43 -1.66
N SER A 135 17.02 -10.65 -1.37
CA SER A 135 18.20 -11.24 -2.01
C SER A 135 17.96 -11.60 -3.49
N LYS A 136 16.71 -11.84 -3.85
CA LYS A 136 16.23 -12.15 -5.21
C LYS A 136 14.83 -11.60 -5.44
N GLN A 137 14.46 -11.48 -6.70
CA GLN A 137 13.08 -11.16 -7.08
C GLN A 137 12.15 -12.34 -6.78
N PRO A 138 10.85 -12.06 -6.50
CA PRO A 138 9.85 -13.12 -6.35
C PRO A 138 9.71 -13.97 -7.62
N GLU A 139 9.44 -15.26 -7.43
CA GLU A 139 9.22 -16.22 -8.51
C GLU A 139 7.71 -16.45 -8.74
N PHE A 140 7.32 -16.67 -9.98
CA PHE A 140 5.93 -17.00 -10.32
C PHE A 140 5.70 -18.53 -10.32
N PRO A 141 4.49 -19.04 -10.01
CA PRO A 141 3.32 -18.28 -9.53
C PRO A 141 3.59 -17.63 -8.17
N MET A 142 3.15 -16.38 -7.99
CA MET A 142 3.39 -15.60 -6.79
C MET A 142 2.05 -15.22 -6.13
N LEU A 143 1.89 -15.53 -4.85
CA LEU A 143 0.76 -15.08 -4.05
C LEU A 143 1.09 -13.73 -3.42
N SER A 144 0.26 -12.73 -3.66
CA SER A 144 0.41 -11.40 -3.08
C SER A 144 -0.73 -11.08 -2.13
N LEU A 145 -0.38 -10.72 -0.88
CA LEU A 145 -1.29 -10.13 0.10
C LEU A 145 -1.11 -8.61 0.07
N ILE A 146 -2.05 -7.89 -0.55
CA ILE A 146 -2.02 -6.42 -0.68
C ILE A 146 -2.86 -5.82 0.43
N VAL A 147 -2.23 -5.09 1.35
CA VAL A 147 -2.86 -4.54 2.56
C VAL A 147 -2.44 -3.09 2.80
N SER A 148 -3.37 -2.17 2.58
CA SER A 148 -3.15 -0.73 2.70
C SER A 148 -4.30 -0.03 3.43
N GLY A 149 -4.30 1.30 3.48
CA GLY A 149 -5.41 2.10 4.00
C GLY A 149 -6.71 1.84 3.25
N GLY A 150 -6.67 1.72 1.93
CA GLY A 150 -7.85 1.56 1.07
C GLY A 150 -8.09 0.14 0.54
N HIS A 151 -7.12 -0.76 0.66
CA HIS A 151 -7.21 -2.08 0.02
C HIS A 151 -6.82 -3.21 0.96
N SER A 152 -7.56 -4.33 0.86
CA SER A 152 -7.19 -5.63 1.42
C SER A 152 -7.55 -6.67 0.37
N GLN A 153 -6.54 -7.19 -0.33
CA GLN A 153 -6.72 -8.09 -1.48
C GLN A 153 -5.74 -9.25 -1.42
N LEU A 154 -6.16 -10.39 -1.94
CA LEU A 154 -5.34 -11.57 -2.13
C LEU A 154 -5.34 -11.90 -3.63
N VAL A 155 -4.15 -11.87 -4.23
CA VAL A 155 -3.96 -11.95 -5.69
C VAL A 155 -2.93 -13.02 -6.02
N LEU A 156 -3.24 -13.89 -6.96
CA LEU A 156 -2.29 -14.87 -7.50
C LEU A 156 -1.77 -14.38 -8.85
N PHE A 157 -0.49 -14.08 -8.92
CA PHE A 157 0.20 -13.70 -10.15
C PHE A 157 0.78 -14.94 -10.82
N HIS A 158 0.39 -15.18 -12.07
CA HIS A 158 0.96 -16.22 -12.91
C HIS A 158 2.21 -15.73 -13.65
N ASN A 159 2.23 -14.44 -13.95
CA ASN A 159 3.36 -13.72 -14.56
C ASN A 159 3.16 -12.21 -14.35
N HIS A 160 4.09 -11.38 -14.84
CA HIS A 160 3.91 -9.93 -14.89
C HIS A 160 2.65 -9.59 -15.71
N GLY A 161 1.68 -8.90 -15.06
CA GLY A 161 0.41 -8.48 -15.65
C GLY A 161 -0.63 -9.58 -15.87
N ASP A 162 -0.31 -10.83 -15.58
CA ASP A 162 -1.22 -11.98 -15.63
C ASP A 162 -1.50 -12.46 -14.20
N TYR A 163 -2.71 -12.20 -13.71
CA TYR A 163 -3.08 -12.52 -12.32
C TYR A 163 -4.57 -12.68 -12.11
N ASP A 164 -4.90 -13.46 -11.08
CA ASP A 164 -6.25 -13.67 -10.58
C ASP A 164 -6.45 -12.99 -9.23
N LEU A 165 -7.52 -12.21 -9.10
CA LEU A 165 -7.98 -11.70 -7.81
C LEU A 165 -8.75 -12.81 -7.09
N LEU A 166 -8.13 -13.44 -6.09
CA LEU A 166 -8.73 -14.54 -5.32
C LEU A 166 -9.79 -14.03 -4.34
N GLY A 167 -9.50 -12.91 -3.66
CA GLY A 167 -10.39 -12.30 -2.69
C GLY A 167 -10.03 -10.86 -2.37
N GLN A 168 -11.01 -10.14 -1.84
CA GLN A 168 -10.86 -8.75 -1.44
C GLN A 168 -11.75 -8.41 -0.26
N THR A 169 -11.52 -7.24 0.35
CA THR A 169 -12.44 -6.78 1.40
C THR A 169 -13.82 -6.47 0.83
N GLN A 170 -14.83 -6.87 1.59
CA GLN A 170 -16.25 -6.62 1.27
C GLN A 170 -16.77 -5.34 1.95
N ASP A 171 -15.96 -4.73 2.82
CA ASP A 171 -16.29 -3.52 3.56
C ASP A 171 -15.02 -2.68 3.84
N ASP A 172 -14.73 -2.31 5.09
CA ASP A 172 -13.52 -1.56 5.45
C ASP A 172 -12.25 -2.33 5.04
N ALA A 173 -11.25 -1.64 4.50
CA ALA A 173 -9.90 -2.20 4.38
C ALA A 173 -9.26 -2.34 5.78
N VAL A 174 -8.26 -3.23 5.90
CA VAL A 174 -7.61 -3.46 7.19
C VAL A 174 -6.95 -2.20 7.76
N GLY A 175 -6.28 -1.40 6.92
CA GLY A 175 -5.66 -0.15 7.36
C GLY A 175 -6.68 0.87 7.84
N GLU A 176 -7.80 1.03 7.12
CA GLU A 176 -8.92 1.86 7.55
C GLU A 176 -9.52 1.37 8.89
N ALA A 177 -9.58 0.05 9.10
CA ALA A 177 -10.03 -0.51 10.38
C ALA A 177 -9.05 -0.16 11.51
N TYR A 178 -7.73 -0.20 11.26
CA TYR A 178 -6.71 0.27 12.21
C TYR A 178 -6.92 1.74 12.59
N ASP A 179 -7.13 2.62 11.62
CA ASP A 179 -7.35 4.05 11.87
C ASP A 179 -8.63 4.30 12.68
N LYS A 180 -9.71 3.63 12.32
CA LYS A 180 -10.99 3.73 13.05
C LYS A 180 -10.90 3.21 14.48
N VAL A 181 -10.20 2.10 14.70
CA VAL A 181 -10.02 1.53 16.04
C VAL A 181 -9.08 2.41 16.87
N ALA A 182 -7.98 2.92 16.30
CA ALA A 182 -7.10 3.87 16.97
C ALA A 182 -7.88 5.07 17.51
N LYS A 183 -8.77 5.65 16.68
CA LYS A 183 -9.64 6.75 17.08
C LYS A 183 -10.58 6.37 18.24
N ILE A 184 -11.17 5.16 18.24
CA ILE A 184 -12.07 4.68 19.31
C ILE A 184 -11.34 4.57 20.64
N ILE A 185 -10.08 4.08 20.64
CA ILE A 185 -9.30 3.88 21.85
C ILE A 185 -8.39 5.07 22.21
N GLY A 186 -8.44 6.17 21.43
CA GLY A 186 -7.73 7.41 21.72
C GLY A 186 -6.24 7.35 21.40
N LEU A 187 -5.84 6.61 20.38
CA LEU A 187 -4.49 6.62 19.82
C LEU A 187 -4.41 7.58 18.63
N PRO A 188 -3.21 8.17 18.38
CA PRO A 188 -3.04 9.15 17.30
C PRO A 188 -3.12 8.52 15.90
N TYR A 189 -3.43 9.35 14.91
CA TYR A 189 -3.30 9.04 13.50
C TYR A 189 -1.82 9.16 13.06
N PRO A 190 -1.32 8.26 12.18
CA PRO A 190 -1.99 7.10 11.59
C PRO A 190 -2.18 5.94 12.59
N GLY A 191 -3.33 5.25 12.47
CA GLY A 191 -3.74 4.22 13.41
C GLY A 191 -2.88 2.97 13.38
N GLY A 192 -2.38 2.55 12.21
CA GLY A 192 -1.53 1.38 12.07
C GLY A 192 -0.30 1.42 12.99
N PRO A 193 0.60 2.39 12.83
CA PRO A 193 1.79 2.53 13.68
C PRO A 193 1.46 2.73 15.16
N SER A 194 0.43 3.51 15.48
CA SER A 194 0.06 3.81 16.86
C SER A 194 -0.49 2.59 17.59
N ILE A 195 -1.34 1.78 16.94
CA ILE A 195 -1.83 0.50 17.47
C ILE A 195 -0.67 -0.49 17.60
N ALA A 196 0.19 -0.61 16.58
CA ALA A 196 1.33 -1.52 16.65
C ALA A 196 2.24 -1.23 17.85
N LYS A 197 2.51 0.06 18.12
CA LYS A 197 3.31 0.50 19.28
C LYS A 197 2.61 0.17 20.62
N ALA A 198 1.32 0.45 20.73
CA ALA A 198 0.56 0.18 21.96
C ALA A 198 0.38 -1.33 22.21
N ALA A 199 0.18 -2.12 21.16
CA ALA A 199 -0.02 -3.56 21.22
C ALA A 199 1.15 -4.33 21.85
N VAL A 200 2.39 -3.83 21.70
CA VAL A 200 3.58 -4.44 22.33
C VAL A 200 3.47 -4.46 23.86
N LEU A 201 2.72 -3.51 24.45
CA LEU A 201 2.56 -3.32 25.88
C LEU A 201 1.27 -3.94 26.44
N GLY A 202 0.41 -4.49 25.59
CA GLY A 202 -0.90 -5.05 25.95
C GLY A 202 -0.97 -6.57 25.90
N ASP A 203 -2.06 -7.12 26.45
CA ASP A 203 -2.37 -8.55 26.38
C ASP A 203 -3.27 -8.84 25.17
N PRO A 204 -2.79 -9.57 24.14
CA PRO A 204 -3.58 -9.88 22.95
C PRO A 204 -4.75 -10.83 23.19
N LYS A 205 -4.82 -11.47 24.36
CA LYS A 205 -5.90 -12.39 24.76
C LYS A 205 -6.92 -11.77 25.72
N LYS A 206 -6.73 -10.50 26.09
CA LYS A 206 -7.59 -9.83 27.06
C LYS A 206 -9.03 -9.68 26.57
N TYR A 207 -9.20 -9.32 25.29
CA TYR A 207 -10.50 -9.16 24.65
C TYR A 207 -10.60 -10.10 23.46
N LEU A 208 -11.66 -10.92 23.44
CA LEU A 208 -11.89 -11.88 22.37
C LEU A 208 -12.81 -11.25 21.31
N PHE A 209 -12.31 -11.10 20.10
CA PHE A 209 -13.08 -10.58 18.98
C PHE A 209 -13.40 -11.66 17.94
N PRO A 210 -14.56 -11.58 17.27
CA PRO A 210 -14.93 -12.55 16.25
C PRO A 210 -14.21 -12.28 14.92
N LYS A 211 -13.91 -13.34 14.16
CA LYS A 211 -13.55 -13.28 12.75
C LYS A 211 -14.81 -13.36 11.89
N ALA A 212 -14.86 -12.58 10.82
CA ALA A 212 -15.97 -12.61 9.85
C ALA A 212 -16.04 -13.96 9.12
N LYS A 213 -17.26 -14.47 8.92
CA LYS A 213 -17.51 -15.66 8.10
C LYS A 213 -18.08 -15.19 6.75
N LEU A 214 -17.37 -15.44 5.67
CA LEU A 214 -17.69 -15.01 4.32
C LEU A 214 -17.91 -16.21 3.40
N GLN A 215 -18.66 -16.02 2.30
CA GLN A 215 -18.93 -17.09 1.33
C GLN A 215 -17.67 -17.46 0.55
N ASN A 216 -16.98 -16.45 -0.01
CA ASN A 216 -15.67 -16.67 -0.63
C ASN A 216 -14.62 -16.85 0.48
N PRO A 217 -13.88 -17.96 0.53
CA PRO A 217 -12.92 -18.26 1.57
C PRO A 217 -11.72 -17.30 1.61
N TYR A 218 -11.47 -16.54 0.56
CA TYR A 218 -10.35 -15.59 0.45
C TYR A 218 -10.74 -14.14 0.69
N ASP A 219 -12.04 -13.82 0.78
CA ASP A 219 -12.51 -12.45 1.06
C ASP A 219 -12.22 -12.01 2.49
N PHE A 220 -12.15 -10.69 2.69
CA PHE A 220 -11.94 -10.05 3.99
C PHE A 220 -13.17 -9.21 4.40
N SER A 221 -13.30 -8.96 5.71
CA SER A 221 -14.26 -8.01 6.28
C SER A 221 -13.76 -7.57 7.64
N PHE A 222 -13.70 -6.25 7.86
CA PHE A 222 -13.18 -5.65 9.10
C PHE A 222 -14.18 -4.70 9.78
N SER A 223 -15.28 -4.30 9.14
CA SER A 223 -16.26 -3.40 9.74
C SER A 223 -16.98 -4.02 10.95
N GLY A 224 -17.22 -5.34 10.90
CA GLY A 224 -17.74 -6.10 12.03
C GLY A 224 -16.77 -6.13 13.22
N LEU A 225 -15.47 -6.31 12.97
CA LEU A 225 -14.40 -6.30 13.97
C LEU A 225 -14.32 -4.92 14.65
N LYS A 226 -14.31 -3.82 13.89
CA LYS A 226 -14.36 -2.45 14.42
C LYS A 226 -15.56 -2.25 15.35
N THR A 227 -16.73 -2.73 14.95
CA THR A 227 -17.96 -2.63 15.78
C THR A 227 -17.85 -3.45 17.05
N ALA A 228 -17.25 -4.65 17.00
CA ALA A 228 -17.02 -5.48 18.17
C ALA A 228 -16.07 -4.79 19.16
N VAL A 229 -14.98 -4.16 18.67
CA VAL A 229 -14.08 -3.36 19.51
C VAL A 229 -14.85 -2.20 20.16
N LEU A 230 -15.63 -1.42 19.41
CA LEU A 230 -16.43 -0.31 19.95
C LEU A 230 -17.33 -0.79 21.11
N ARG A 231 -18.07 -1.90 20.91
CA ARG A 231 -18.97 -2.44 21.95
C ARG A 231 -18.21 -2.92 23.17
N SER A 232 -17.06 -3.56 22.96
CA SER A 232 -16.21 -4.02 24.05
C SER A 232 -15.61 -2.86 24.85
N VAL A 233 -15.20 -1.77 24.19
CA VAL A 233 -14.73 -0.55 24.85
C VAL A 233 -15.85 0.08 25.68
N GLN A 234 -17.04 0.25 25.12
CA GLN A 234 -18.22 0.78 25.82
C GLN A 234 -18.51 -0.04 27.10
N ALA A 235 -18.56 -1.37 26.98
CA ALA A 235 -18.81 -2.27 28.10
C ALA A 235 -17.70 -2.18 29.17
N ALA A 236 -16.42 -2.12 28.76
CA ALA A 236 -15.28 -2.07 29.69
C ALA A 236 -15.25 -0.78 30.55
N VAL A 237 -15.83 0.31 30.03
CA VAL A 237 -15.97 1.59 30.76
C VAL A 237 -17.37 1.78 31.41
N GLY A 238 -18.20 0.73 31.41
CA GLY A 238 -19.53 0.74 32.04
C GLY A 238 -20.56 1.61 31.29
N LYS A 239 -20.41 1.73 29.97
CA LYS A 239 -21.32 2.49 29.09
C LYS A 239 -22.11 1.53 28.20
N ASP A 240 -23.32 1.96 27.82
CA ASP A 240 -24.14 1.24 26.85
C ASP A 240 -23.82 1.61 25.39
N TYR A 241 -24.50 0.95 24.46
CA TYR A 241 -24.26 1.11 23.02
C TYR A 241 -24.63 2.49 22.44
N THR A 242 -25.34 3.33 23.20
CA THR A 242 -25.73 4.68 22.77
C THR A 242 -24.67 5.73 23.10
N PHE A 243 -23.71 5.38 23.97
CA PHE A 243 -22.65 6.30 24.39
C PHE A 243 -21.77 6.70 23.21
N PRO A 244 -21.53 8.03 22.98
CA PRO A 244 -20.79 8.52 21.84
C PRO A 244 -19.35 8.00 21.79
N SER A 245 -18.94 7.47 20.63
CA SER A 245 -17.59 6.89 20.46
C SER A 245 -16.46 7.90 20.64
N HIS A 246 -16.68 9.19 20.32
CA HIS A 246 -15.67 10.23 20.45
C HIS A 246 -15.37 10.64 21.91
N GLU A 247 -16.23 10.25 22.85
CA GLU A 247 -16.03 10.49 24.31
C GLU A 247 -15.33 9.32 25.01
N LEU A 248 -15.28 8.14 24.37
CA LEU A 248 -14.66 6.93 24.94
C LEU A 248 -13.17 7.09 25.27
N PRO A 249 -12.35 7.78 24.44
CA PRO A 249 -10.93 7.95 24.72
C PRO A 249 -10.62 8.56 26.11
N ALA A 250 -11.47 9.48 26.57
CA ALA A 250 -11.29 10.13 27.87
C ALA A 250 -11.52 9.19 29.08
N LEU A 251 -12.22 8.07 28.87
CA LEU A 251 -12.55 7.09 29.91
C LEU A 251 -11.55 5.93 30.00
N LEU A 252 -10.67 5.77 28.99
CA LEU A 252 -9.70 4.70 28.94
C LEU A 252 -8.39 5.09 29.63
N ASN A 253 -7.86 4.22 30.48
CA ASN A 253 -6.48 4.34 30.95
C ASN A 253 -5.51 3.70 29.95
N GLU A 254 -4.21 3.89 30.14
CA GLU A 254 -3.17 3.43 29.22
C GLU A 254 -3.16 1.89 29.09
N ALA A 255 -3.28 1.15 30.18
CA ALA A 255 -3.31 -0.30 30.15
C ALA A 255 -4.48 -0.83 29.30
N MET A 256 -5.68 -0.26 29.46
CA MET A 256 -6.85 -0.63 28.65
C MET A 256 -6.62 -0.34 27.17
N ARG A 257 -6.03 0.80 26.83
CA ARG A 257 -5.69 1.14 25.42
C ARG A 257 -4.74 0.12 24.81
N ASN A 258 -3.70 -0.26 25.57
CA ASN A 258 -2.71 -1.23 25.14
C ASN A 258 -3.34 -2.63 24.96
N ASP A 259 -4.20 -3.07 25.87
CA ASP A 259 -4.89 -4.35 25.77
C ASP A 259 -5.87 -4.40 24.58
N PHE A 260 -6.63 -3.31 24.34
CA PHE A 260 -7.51 -3.22 23.17
C PHE A 260 -6.70 -3.20 21.87
N ALA A 261 -5.59 -2.47 21.82
CA ALA A 261 -4.70 -2.42 20.67
C ALA A 261 -4.13 -3.81 20.36
N ALA A 262 -3.63 -4.52 21.38
CA ALA A 262 -3.05 -5.85 21.24
C ALA A 262 -4.10 -6.88 20.77
N SER A 263 -5.27 -6.89 21.40
CA SER A 263 -6.35 -7.83 21.06
C SER A 263 -6.93 -7.59 19.67
N PHE A 264 -7.06 -6.32 19.26
CA PHE A 264 -7.49 -5.95 17.91
C PHE A 264 -6.46 -6.37 16.87
N GLN A 265 -5.18 -5.98 17.05
CA GLN A 265 -4.10 -6.32 16.12
C GLN A 265 -3.98 -7.82 15.92
N GLN A 266 -4.06 -8.61 17.01
CA GLN A 266 -4.00 -10.07 16.92
C GLN A 266 -5.06 -10.63 15.98
N ILE A 267 -6.33 -10.26 16.12
CA ILE A 267 -7.43 -10.77 15.27
C ILE A 267 -7.35 -10.23 13.83
N ALA A 268 -6.97 -8.96 13.67
CA ALA A 268 -6.83 -8.37 12.34
C ALA A 268 -5.73 -9.09 11.54
N ASN A 269 -4.55 -9.28 12.14
CA ASN A 269 -3.43 -9.98 11.50
C ASN A 269 -3.72 -11.47 11.29
N GLU A 270 -4.29 -12.17 12.29
CA GLU A 270 -4.72 -13.57 12.12
C GLU A 270 -5.71 -13.74 10.97
N THR A 271 -6.64 -12.78 10.77
CA THR A 271 -7.59 -12.83 9.65
C THR A 271 -6.87 -12.77 8.31
N LEU A 272 -5.87 -11.92 8.16
CA LEU A 272 -5.06 -11.82 6.95
C LEU A 272 -4.23 -13.09 6.73
N VAL A 273 -3.56 -13.57 7.77
CA VAL A 273 -2.67 -14.74 7.70
C VAL A 273 -3.45 -16.02 7.43
N ASP A 274 -4.62 -16.22 8.05
CA ASP A 274 -5.47 -17.40 7.79
C ASP A 274 -5.84 -17.51 6.30
N LYS A 275 -6.15 -16.39 5.66
CA LYS A 275 -6.51 -16.36 4.23
C LYS A 275 -5.29 -16.59 3.33
N ALA A 276 -4.14 -16.00 3.70
CA ALA A 276 -2.90 -16.21 2.97
C ALA A 276 -2.43 -17.68 3.04
N VAL A 277 -2.48 -18.29 4.23
CA VAL A 277 -2.16 -19.71 4.42
C VAL A 277 -3.10 -20.60 3.62
N LYS A 278 -4.42 -20.33 3.70
CA LYS A 278 -5.40 -21.09 2.91
C LYS A 278 -5.12 -21.00 1.41
N ALA A 279 -4.85 -19.80 0.89
CA ALA A 279 -4.53 -19.64 -0.53
C ALA A 279 -3.20 -20.30 -0.91
N PHE A 280 -2.21 -20.26 -0.01
CA PHE A 280 -0.96 -20.99 -0.20
C PHE A 280 -1.20 -22.49 -0.33
N ASP A 281 -2.01 -23.08 0.56
CA ASP A 281 -2.32 -24.52 0.55
C ASP A 281 -3.10 -24.93 -0.71
N ASP A 282 -4.00 -24.07 -1.19
CA ASP A 282 -4.84 -24.38 -2.34
C ASP A 282 -4.10 -24.20 -3.69
N TYR A 283 -3.18 -23.23 -3.81
CA TYR A 283 -2.54 -22.85 -5.07
C TYR A 283 -1.04 -23.18 -5.16
N GLN A 284 -0.38 -23.50 -4.05
CA GLN A 284 1.04 -23.87 -3.97
C GLN A 284 1.97 -22.91 -4.76
N PRO A 285 1.94 -21.59 -4.48
CA PRO A 285 2.74 -20.61 -5.20
C PRO A 285 4.25 -20.83 -4.94
N ALA A 286 5.10 -20.44 -5.90
CA ALA A 286 6.54 -20.48 -5.75
C ALA A 286 7.08 -19.41 -4.76
N SER A 287 6.36 -18.29 -4.64
CA SER A 287 6.69 -17.24 -3.67
C SER A 287 5.44 -16.58 -3.09
N VAL A 288 5.60 -15.97 -1.91
CA VAL A 288 4.59 -15.14 -1.26
C VAL A 288 5.18 -13.78 -0.94
N VAL A 289 4.45 -12.71 -1.28
CA VAL A 289 4.82 -11.33 -0.96
C VAL A 289 3.71 -10.62 -0.21
N ILE A 290 4.07 -9.65 0.61
CA ILE A 290 3.13 -8.70 1.19
C ILE A 290 3.43 -7.30 0.68
N ALA A 291 2.39 -6.50 0.45
CA ALA A 291 2.50 -5.20 -0.17
C ALA A 291 1.51 -4.20 0.45
N GLY A 292 1.80 -2.91 0.32
CA GLY A 292 1.00 -1.83 0.91
C GLY A 292 1.42 -1.46 2.33
N GLY A 293 0.95 -0.32 2.84
CA GLY A 293 1.42 0.26 4.11
C GLY A 293 1.29 -0.65 5.33
N VAL A 294 0.25 -1.51 5.40
CA VAL A 294 0.10 -2.47 6.51
C VAL A 294 1.14 -3.59 6.46
N ALA A 295 1.79 -3.83 5.31
CA ALA A 295 2.93 -4.75 5.19
C ALA A 295 4.13 -4.35 6.07
N ALA A 296 4.20 -3.12 6.54
CA ALA A 296 5.19 -2.67 7.53
C ALA A 296 4.94 -3.22 8.96
N ASN A 297 3.76 -3.80 9.24
CA ASN A 297 3.42 -4.34 10.56
C ASN A 297 4.28 -5.57 10.89
N GLN A 298 5.11 -5.45 11.94
CA GLN A 298 6.06 -6.50 12.34
C GLN A 298 5.38 -7.78 12.81
N ASP A 299 4.23 -7.67 13.49
CA ASP A 299 3.49 -8.84 13.95
C ASP A 299 2.88 -9.61 12.78
N LEU A 300 2.35 -8.92 11.76
CA LEU A 300 1.88 -9.55 10.52
C LEU A 300 3.01 -10.33 9.83
N ARG A 301 4.19 -9.72 9.67
CA ARG A 301 5.36 -10.38 9.08
C ARG A 301 5.78 -11.62 9.88
N LYS A 302 5.81 -11.51 11.21
CA LYS A 302 6.12 -12.61 12.11
C LYS A 302 5.15 -13.77 11.94
N GLN A 303 3.83 -13.50 12.00
CA GLN A 303 2.82 -14.54 11.86
C GLN A 303 2.85 -15.25 10.51
N LEU A 304 3.07 -14.49 9.40
CA LEU A 304 3.25 -15.10 8.06
C LEU A 304 4.47 -16.00 8.03
N LYS A 305 5.62 -15.55 8.55
CA LYS A 305 6.85 -16.34 8.58
C LYS A 305 6.71 -17.61 9.42
N GLU A 306 5.97 -17.57 10.53
CA GLU A 306 5.74 -18.73 11.39
C GLU A 306 4.77 -19.75 10.80
N ARG A 307 3.85 -19.33 9.94
CA ARG A 307 2.74 -20.17 9.46
C ARG A 307 2.86 -20.64 8.02
N LEU A 308 3.67 -19.98 7.20
CA LEU A 308 3.93 -20.39 5.82
C LEU A 308 5.18 -21.27 5.76
N PRO A 309 5.17 -22.37 4.96
CA PRO A 309 6.27 -23.33 4.90
C PRO A 309 7.42 -22.91 3.97
N ILE A 310 7.47 -21.62 3.59
CA ILE A 310 8.50 -21.04 2.72
C ILE A 310 9.12 -19.80 3.37
N ASP A 311 10.35 -19.52 2.99
CA ASP A 311 11.00 -18.27 3.38
C ASP A 311 10.39 -17.10 2.61
N ILE A 312 9.99 -16.06 3.35
CA ILE A 312 9.42 -14.83 2.79
C ILE A 312 10.45 -13.72 2.97
N GLU A 313 10.88 -13.15 1.88
CA GLU A 313 11.64 -11.91 1.87
C GLU A 313 10.66 -10.72 1.69
N TYR A 314 10.97 -9.60 2.30
CA TYR A 314 10.09 -8.44 2.33
C TYR A 314 10.79 -7.23 1.72
N ALA A 315 10.05 -6.43 0.98
CA ALA A 315 10.51 -5.09 0.61
C ALA A 315 10.94 -4.31 1.87
N PRO A 316 11.95 -3.43 1.77
CA PRO A 316 12.29 -2.50 2.82
C PRO A 316 11.05 -1.76 3.33
N MET A 317 10.99 -1.50 4.64
CA MET A 317 9.80 -0.87 5.25
C MET A 317 9.45 0.48 4.60
N GLN A 318 10.46 1.21 4.17
CA GLN A 318 10.32 2.50 3.49
C GLN A 318 9.68 2.39 2.09
N LEU A 319 9.70 1.19 1.49
CA LEU A 319 9.06 0.90 0.21
C LEU A 319 7.69 0.22 0.35
N CYS A 320 7.21 -0.04 1.57
CA CYS A 320 5.88 -0.62 1.80
C CYS A 320 4.75 0.41 1.68
N THR A 321 5.01 1.68 2.08
CA THR A 321 4.07 2.79 1.93
C THR A 321 4.13 3.36 0.52
N ASP A 322 3.27 4.34 0.20
CA ASP A 322 3.23 4.98 -1.10
C ASP A 322 4.59 5.60 -1.44
N ASN A 323 5.14 5.22 -2.60
CA ASN A 323 6.44 5.64 -3.06
C ASN A 323 6.54 5.50 -4.59
N ALA A 324 7.51 6.18 -5.20
CA ALA A 324 7.65 6.14 -6.65
C ALA A 324 8.56 5.02 -7.16
N ALA A 325 9.32 4.35 -6.29
CA ALA A 325 10.14 3.21 -6.72
C ALA A 325 9.25 2.07 -7.24
N MET A 326 8.13 1.77 -6.57
CA MET A 326 7.16 0.78 -7.02
C MET A 326 6.56 1.13 -8.40
N ILE A 327 6.37 2.43 -8.67
CA ILE A 327 5.82 2.93 -9.95
C ILE A 327 6.86 2.77 -11.05
N GLY A 328 8.11 3.16 -10.80
CA GLY A 328 9.22 2.97 -11.75
C GLY A 328 9.49 1.50 -12.05
N THR A 329 9.44 0.64 -11.03
CA THR A 329 9.62 -0.80 -11.17
C THR A 329 8.55 -1.43 -12.05
N LEU A 330 7.26 -1.21 -11.75
CA LEU A 330 6.18 -1.72 -12.61
C LEU A 330 6.22 -1.09 -14.01
N GLY A 331 6.61 0.19 -14.11
CA GLY A 331 6.79 0.90 -15.37
C GLY A 331 7.83 0.23 -16.29
N TYR A 332 8.90 -0.31 -15.73
CA TYR A 332 9.88 -1.09 -16.49
C TYR A 332 9.23 -2.33 -17.14
N TYR A 333 8.48 -3.13 -16.38
CA TYR A 333 7.82 -4.32 -16.92
C TYR A 333 6.73 -3.96 -17.95
N TYR A 334 6.03 -2.85 -17.75
CA TYR A 334 5.09 -2.33 -18.75
C TYR A 334 5.81 -1.96 -20.06
N ALA A 335 6.94 -1.27 -19.96
CA ALA A 335 7.71 -0.87 -21.12
C ALA A 335 8.25 -2.04 -21.96
N GLN A 336 8.40 -3.24 -21.34
CA GLN A 336 8.83 -4.43 -22.05
C GLN A 336 7.70 -5.09 -22.89
N LYS A 337 6.45 -4.85 -22.54
CA LYS A 337 5.31 -5.60 -23.10
C LYS A 337 4.22 -4.73 -23.72
N MET A 338 4.16 -3.45 -23.40
CA MET A 338 3.07 -2.56 -23.81
C MET A 338 3.58 -1.38 -24.64
N ALA A 339 2.74 -0.90 -25.54
CA ALA A 339 2.98 0.39 -26.18
C ALA A 339 2.77 1.53 -25.16
N PRO A 340 3.57 2.60 -25.25
CA PRO A 340 3.37 3.78 -24.41
C PRO A 340 2.00 4.43 -24.66
N ALA A 341 1.47 5.05 -23.63
CA ALA A 341 0.24 5.85 -23.75
C ALA A 341 0.53 7.16 -24.50
N ASP A 342 -0.49 7.66 -25.17
CA ASP A 342 -0.45 9.00 -25.76
C ASP A 342 -0.51 10.06 -24.64
N PRO A 343 0.55 10.88 -24.47
CA PRO A 343 0.59 11.88 -23.40
C PRO A 343 -0.43 13.01 -23.60
N TYR A 344 -0.99 13.17 -24.81
CA TYR A 344 -2.02 14.18 -25.06
C TYR A 344 -3.41 13.77 -24.57
N THR A 345 -3.68 12.46 -24.48
CA THR A 345 -5.02 11.93 -24.20
C THR A 345 -5.12 11.09 -22.93
N LEU A 346 -3.99 10.82 -22.23
CA LEU A 346 -4.02 10.04 -20.98
C LEU A 346 -4.91 10.72 -19.92
N GLU A 347 -5.95 10.02 -19.46
CA GLU A 347 -6.86 10.46 -18.41
C GLU A 347 -6.66 9.63 -17.14
N VAL A 348 -6.98 10.21 -15.98
CA VAL A 348 -6.99 9.52 -14.70
C VAL A 348 -8.29 8.72 -14.50
N VAL A 349 -8.18 7.57 -13.81
CA VAL A 349 -9.33 6.69 -13.53
C VAL A 349 -9.41 6.38 -12.03
N PRO A 350 -10.01 7.25 -11.21
CA PRO A 350 -9.93 7.22 -9.75
C PRO A 350 -10.40 5.91 -9.08
N SER A 351 -11.28 5.15 -9.72
CA SER A 351 -11.89 3.93 -9.17
C SER A 351 -11.63 2.67 -10.02
N LEU A 352 -10.51 2.64 -10.77
CA LEU A 352 -10.18 1.48 -11.59
C LEU A 352 -9.83 0.28 -10.70
N SER A 353 -10.50 -0.85 -10.94
CA SER A 353 -10.13 -2.13 -10.31
C SER A 353 -8.89 -2.74 -10.96
N MET A 354 -8.05 -3.44 -10.17
CA MET A 354 -6.92 -4.22 -10.69
C MET A 354 -7.34 -5.18 -11.82
N THR A 355 -8.49 -5.83 -11.71
CA THR A 355 -9.00 -6.77 -12.73
C THR A 355 -9.37 -6.11 -14.07
N LYS A 356 -9.29 -4.78 -14.16
CA LYS A 356 -9.63 -4.00 -15.37
C LYS A 356 -8.46 -3.18 -15.89
N THR A 357 -7.23 -3.46 -15.45
CA THR A 357 -6.04 -2.77 -15.95
C THR A 357 -5.86 -3.01 -17.46
N ALA A 358 -5.16 -2.11 -18.12
CA ALA A 358 -4.90 -2.22 -19.56
C ALA A 358 -4.13 -3.51 -19.91
N TRP A 359 -3.32 -4.00 -18.99
CA TRP A 359 -2.55 -5.22 -19.13
C TRP A 359 -3.44 -6.46 -19.18
N ASN A 360 -4.40 -6.60 -18.25
CA ASN A 360 -5.35 -7.71 -18.21
C ASN A 360 -6.34 -7.74 -19.39
N LYS A 361 -6.54 -6.62 -20.08
CA LYS A 361 -7.49 -6.56 -21.21
C LYS A 361 -6.93 -7.08 -22.54
N GLN A 362 -5.60 -7.19 -22.68
CA GLN A 362 -5.01 -7.64 -23.96
C GLN A 362 -5.06 -9.14 -24.16
N GLU A 363 -5.11 -9.96 -23.10
CA GLU A 363 -5.13 -11.42 -23.21
C GLU A 363 -6.53 -12.03 -23.42
N HIS A 364 -7.61 -11.27 -23.18
CA HIS A 364 -8.98 -11.74 -23.40
C HIS A 364 -9.58 -11.36 -24.78
N LYS A 365 -8.74 -10.95 -25.73
CA LYS A 365 -9.14 -10.72 -27.13
C LYS A 365 -8.42 -11.71 -28.07
N ILE A 366 -8.62 -13.00 -27.82
CA ILE A 366 -8.37 -14.05 -28.83
C ILE A 366 -9.65 -14.88 -28.96
#